data_3d719dca5dadfcb1c86651ec9fbd2f75
#
_entry.id   3d719dca5dadfcb1c86651ec9fbd2f75
#
_cell.length_a   1.000
_cell.length_b   1.000
_cell.length_c   1.000
_cell.angle_alpha   90.00
_cell.angle_beta   90.00
_cell.angle_gamma   90.00
#
_symmetry.space_group_name_H-M   'P 1'
#
loop_
_entity.id
_entity.type
_entity.pdbx_description
1 polymer ?
#
loop_
_entity_poly.entity_id
_entity_poly.type
_entity_poly.pdbx_seq_one_letter_code
_entity_poly.pdbx_strand_id
1 'polypeptide(L)'
;MNRDPDGHYWGNMLGPAKEERCVLRRDQWYCLEHMIQVNDPGQANGELAAWIDGKLYIHYKGFRWRTSADLKLKRFDFGVYVHHAAKDNTVWYDDVVLSTGYIGPQE
;
A
#
# COMPACT_ATOMS: atom_id res chain seq x y z
N MET A 1 -8.38 -10.71 10.34
CA MET A 1 -6.91 -10.80 10.44
C MET A 1 -6.49 -12.20 10.01
N ASN A 2 -5.57 -12.29 9.06
CA ASN A 2 -5.13 -13.58 8.53
C ASN A 2 -4.13 -14.26 9.44
N ARG A 3 -4.27 -15.58 9.58
CA ARG A 3 -3.32 -16.42 10.31
C ARG A 3 -2.87 -17.55 9.40
N ASP A 4 -1.63 -17.98 9.56
CA ASP A 4 -1.16 -19.21 8.96
C ASP A 4 -1.68 -20.43 9.75
N PRO A 5 -1.45 -21.66 9.26
CA PRO A 5 -1.86 -22.89 9.97
C PRO A 5 -1.29 -23.00 11.38
N ASP A 6 -0.12 -22.39 11.67
CA ASP A 6 0.53 -22.39 12.98
C ASP A 6 -0.02 -21.29 13.90
N GLY A 7 -0.99 -20.50 13.43
CA GLY A 7 -1.66 -19.47 14.18
C GLY A 7 -0.97 -18.12 14.23
N HIS A 8 0.15 -17.94 13.51
CA HIS A 8 0.84 -16.66 13.41
C HIS A 8 0.06 -15.64 12.61
N TYR A 9 0.07 -14.40 13.05
CA TYR A 9 -0.49 -13.29 12.29
C TYR A 9 0.46 -12.82 11.20
N TRP A 10 -0.05 -12.62 10.02
CA TRP A 10 0.65 -11.98 8.90
C TRP A 10 -0.12 -10.82 8.28
N GLY A 11 -1.05 -10.26 9.06
CA GLY A 11 -1.74 -9.03 8.77
C GLY A 11 -3.07 -9.20 8.04
N ASN A 12 -3.66 -8.07 7.71
CA ASN A 12 -4.88 -8.00 6.93
C ASN A 12 -4.53 -7.76 5.47
N MET A 13 -5.18 -8.50 4.60
CA MET A 13 -5.12 -8.23 3.17
C MET A 13 -6.20 -7.21 2.84
N LEU A 14 -5.77 -6.04 2.40
CA LEU A 14 -6.64 -4.96 1.96
C LEU A 14 -6.57 -4.88 0.44
N GLY A 15 -7.70 -4.89 -0.20
CA GLY A 15 -7.79 -4.82 -1.66
C GLY A 15 -9.22 -4.90 -2.13
N PRO A 16 -9.49 -4.59 -3.39
CA PRO A 16 -10.81 -4.74 -3.98
C PRO A 16 -11.22 -6.21 -4.09
N ALA A 17 -12.47 -6.46 -4.42
CA ALA A 17 -12.94 -7.79 -4.78
C ALA A 17 -12.05 -8.41 -5.87
N LYS A 18 -11.96 -9.74 -5.89
CA LYS A 18 -11.03 -10.45 -6.79
C LYS A 18 -11.21 -10.04 -8.25
N GLU A 19 -12.44 -9.82 -8.66
CA GLU A 19 -12.83 -9.45 -10.03
C GLU A 19 -12.41 -8.01 -10.40
N GLU A 20 -12.21 -7.16 -9.41
CA GLU A 20 -11.83 -5.75 -9.57
C GLU A 20 -10.33 -5.52 -9.43
N ARG A 21 -9.56 -6.59 -9.17
CA ARG A 21 -8.11 -6.47 -8.98
C ARG A 21 -7.42 -6.11 -10.28
N CYS A 22 -6.61 -5.07 -10.24
CA CYS A 22 -5.73 -4.73 -11.34
C CYS A 22 -4.58 -5.72 -11.41
N VAL A 23 -4.37 -6.31 -12.58
CA VAL A 23 -3.20 -7.13 -12.87
C VAL A 23 -2.24 -6.30 -13.72
N LEU A 24 -1.09 -5.96 -13.15
CA LEU A 24 -0.06 -5.22 -13.86
C LEU A 24 0.55 -6.11 -14.95
N ARG A 25 0.74 -5.55 -16.13
CA ARG A 25 1.35 -6.25 -17.28
C ARG A 25 2.84 -6.00 -17.33
N ARG A 26 3.57 -6.95 -17.89
CA ARG A 26 5.00 -6.79 -18.16
C ARG A 26 5.24 -5.74 -19.24
N ASP A 27 6.45 -5.20 -19.24
CA ASP A 27 6.93 -4.26 -20.24
C ASP A 27 6.08 -3.01 -20.39
N GLN A 28 5.49 -2.58 -19.25
CA GLN A 28 4.66 -1.40 -19.18
C GLN A 28 4.93 -0.64 -17.88
N TRP A 29 5.09 0.68 -17.99
CA TRP A 29 5.17 1.56 -16.84
C TRP A 29 3.80 1.85 -16.27
N TYR A 30 3.74 1.94 -14.95
CA TYR A 30 2.55 2.30 -14.19
C TYR A 30 2.91 3.39 -13.18
N CYS A 31 2.06 4.38 -13.04
CA CYS A 31 2.15 5.34 -11.96
C CYS A 31 1.38 4.78 -10.74
N LEU A 32 2.09 4.45 -9.69
CA LEU A 32 1.51 3.96 -8.43
C LEU A 32 1.61 5.05 -7.38
N GLU A 33 0.51 5.41 -6.76
CA GLU A 33 0.48 6.33 -5.64
C GLU A 33 -0.19 5.68 -4.44
N HIS A 34 0.41 5.86 -3.27
CA HIS A 34 -0.11 5.37 -2.00
C HIS A 34 -0.24 6.52 -1.02
N MET A 35 -1.32 6.53 -0.28
CA MET A 35 -1.53 7.46 0.81
C MET A 35 -1.76 6.69 2.11
N ILE A 36 -1.07 7.09 3.15
CA ILE A 36 -1.32 6.64 4.52
C ILE A 36 -1.47 7.88 5.38
N GLN A 37 -2.61 8.01 6.03
CA GLN A 37 -2.85 9.02 7.05
C GLN A 37 -2.99 8.30 8.39
N VAL A 38 -2.04 8.54 9.29
CA VAL A 38 -2.11 7.97 10.63
C VAL A 38 -3.23 8.63 11.44
N ASN A 39 -3.84 7.86 12.31
CA ASN A 39 -4.94 8.33 13.16
C ASN A 39 -4.45 9.25 14.29
N ASP A 40 -5.35 10.08 14.79
CA ASP A 40 -5.18 10.73 16.09
C ASP A 40 -5.29 9.67 17.20
N PRO A 41 -4.42 9.71 18.21
CA PRO A 41 -4.46 8.76 19.31
C PRO A 41 -5.85 8.65 19.94
N GLY A 42 -6.34 7.43 20.08
CA GLY A 42 -7.67 7.15 20.62
C GLY A 42 -8.82 7.23 19.62
N GLN A 43 -8.58 7.71 18.40
CA GLN A 43 -9.60 7.81 17.35
C GLN A 43 -9.36 6.81 16.22
N ALA A 44 -10.44 6.37 15.58
CA ALA A 44 -10.39 5.50 14.40
C ALA A 44 -10.53 6.33 13.12
N ASN A 45 -9.63 7.29 12.92
CA ASN A 45 -9.66 8.22 11.80
C ASN A 45 -8.45 8.10 10.85
N GLY A 46 -7.69 7.02 10.96
CA GLY A 46 -6.64 6.70 10.01
C GLY A 46 -7.20 6.27 8.65
N GLU A 47 -6.47 6.58 7.58
CA GLU A 47 -6.88 6.26 6.21
C GLU A 47 -5.74 5.63 5.42
N LEU A 48 -6.12 4.81 4.44
CA LEU A 48 -5.24 4.21 3.45
C LEU A 48 -5.90 4.35 2.09
N ALA A 49 -5.18 4.84 1.11
CA ALA A 49 -5.64 4.87 -0.27
C ALA A 49 -4.51 4.51 -1.24
N ALA A 50 -4.88 4.04 -2.41
CA ALA A 50 -3.95 3.81 -3.51
C ALA A 50 -4.60 4.13 -4.85
N TRP A 51 -3.77 4.61 -5.77
CA TRP A 51 -4.16 4.93 -7.14
C TRP A 51 -3.22 4.21 -8.11
N ILE A 52 -3.76 3.82 -9.25
CA ILE A 52 -3.02 3.28 -10.38
C ILE A 52 -3.33 4.15 -11.60
N ASP A 53 -2.30 4.75 -12.19
CA ASP A 53 -2.43 5.68 -13.32
C ASP A 53 -3.49 6.78 -13.07
N GLY A 54 -3.48 7.33 -11.86
CA GLY A 54 -4.40 8.39 -11.44
C GLY A 54 -5.82 7.95 -11.10
N LYS A 55 -6.15 6.66 -11.26
CA LYS A 55 -7.46 6.12 -10.89
C LYS A 55 -7.41 5.56 -9.48
N LEU A 56 -8.37 5.96 -8.65
CA LEU A 56 -8.52 5.41 -7.30
C LEU A 56 -8.75 3.90 -7.37
N TYR A 57 -7.87 3.16 -6.71
CA TYR A 57 -7.90 1.70 -6.67
C TYR A 57 -8.49 1.18 -5.37
N ILE A 58 -8.04 1.73 -4.25
CA ILE A 58 -8.58 1.42 -2.92
C ILE A 58 -8.62 2.68 -2.07
N HIS A 59 -9.60 2.77 -1.17
CA HIS A 59 -9.67 3.78 -0.12
C HIS A 59 -10.38 3.19 1.09
N TYR A 60 -9.65 3.06 2.16
CA TYR A 60 -10.16 2.56 3.44
C TYR A 60 -9.99 3.58 4.54
N LYS A 61 -10.96 3.67 5.40
CA LYS A 61 -11.01 4.56 6.57
C LYS A 61 -11.23 3.77 7.85
N GLY A 62 -11.08 4.44 8.99
CA GLY A 62 -11.40 3.85 10.27
C GLY A 62 -10.24 3.08 10.90
N PHE A 63 -9.02 3.31 10.47
CA PHE A 63 -7.84 2.65 11.04
C PHE A 63 -7.38 3.28 12.34
N ARG A 64 -6.84 2.43 13.20
CA ARG A 64 -6.11 2.79 14.41
C ARG A 64 -4.69 2.26 14.28
N TRP A 65 -3.85 3.01 13.55
CA TRP A 65 -2.46 2.64 13.31
C TRP A 65 -1.56 2.82 14.54
N ARG A 66 -1.91 3.78 15.39
CA ARG A 66 -1.08 4.17 16.54
C ARG A 66 -1.91 4.48 17.77
N THR A 67 -1.27 4.32 18.94
CA THR A 67 -1.84 4.62 20.25
C THR A 67 -1.25 5.88 20.89
N SER A 68 -0.12 6.38 20.36
CA SER A 68 0.58 7.57 20.84
C SER A 68 0.90 8.51 19.68
N ALA A 69 0.88 9.81 19.93
CA ALA A 69 1.28 10.84 18.96
C ALA A 69 2.77 10.78 18.60
N ASP A 70 3.60 10.17 19.46
CA ASP A 70 5.04 10.01 19.22
C ASP A 70 5.34 8.95 18.16
N LEU A 71 4.39 8.04 17.90
CA LEU A 71 4.52 7.05 16.84
C LEU A 71 4.23 7.71 15.50
N LYS A 72 5.26 7.76 14.66
CA LYS A 72 5.22 8.43 13.34
C LYS A 72 5.72 7.49 12.27
N LEU A 73 5.32 7.74 11.02
CA LEU A 73 5.93 7.11 9.87
C LEU A 73 7.36 7.61 9.74
N LYS A 74 8.33 6.71 9.77
CA LYS A 74 9.76 7.04 9.74
C LYS A 74 10.48 6.52 8.52
N ARG A 75 9.91 5.54 7.84
CA ARG A 75 10.57 4.85 6.74
C ARG A 75 9.55 4.41 5.71
N PHE A 76 9.93 4.52 4.47
CA PHE A 76 9.25 3.94 3.32
C PHE A 76 10.22 3.01 2.60
N ASP A 77 9.77 1.79 2.34
CA ASP A 77 10.54 0.80 1.60
C ASP A 77 9.70 0.32 0.41
N PHE A 78 10.35 0.09 -0.69
CA PHE A 78 9.76 -0.58 -1.84
C PHE A 78 10.74 -1.58 -2.43
N GLY A 79 10.20 -2.64 -3.00
CA GLY A 79 10.99 -3.73 -3.53
C GLY A 79 10.11 -4.83 -4.11
N VAL A 80 10.74 -5.88 -4.58
CA VAL A 80 10.06 -7.08 -5.08
C VAL A 80 10.11 -8.16 -4.01
N TYR A 81 8.95 -8.64 -3.63
CA TYR A 81 8.82 -9.83 -2.81
C TYR A 81 7.89 -10.84 -3.47
N VAL A 82 8.40 -12.03 -3.72
CA VAL A 82 7.62 -13.15 -4.25
C VAL A 82 7.85 -14.36 -3.38
N HIS A 83 6.79 -14.81 -2.72
CA HIS A 83 6.85 -16.01 -1.88
C HIS A 83 7.03 -17.25 -2.74
N HIS A 84 8.05 -18.07 -2.43
CA HIS A 84 8.40 -19.25 -3.21
C HIS A 84 8.64 -18.98 -4.71
N ALA A 85 9.39 -17.92 -5.01
CA ALA A 85 9.75 -17.59 -6.39
C ALA A 85 10.55 -18.75 -7.03
N ALA A 86 10.08 -19.23 -8.18
CA ALA A 86 10.75 -20.27 -8.95
C ALA A 86 11.84 -19.71 -9.88
N LYS A 87 11.91 -18.41 -10.04
CA LYS A 87 12.85 -17.70 -10.91
C LYS A 87 13.03 -16.25 -10.46
N ASP A 88 14.05 -15.60 -11.00
CA ASP A 88 14.29 -14.19 -10.73
C ASP A 88 13.14 -13.32 -11.21
N ASN A 89 12.80 -12.34 -10.38
CA ASN A 89 11.79 -11.32 -10.68
C ASN A 89 12.45 -9.95 -10.55
N THR A 90 12.25 -9.09 -11.53
CA THR A 90 12.84 -7.76 -11.58
C THR A 90 11.75 -6.71 -11.77
N VAL A 91 11.85 -5.63 -11.02
CA VAL A 91 11.00 -4.45 -11.17
C VAL A 91 11.89 -3.21 -11.23
N TRP A 92 11.59 -2.30 -12.12
CA TRP A 92 12.23 -1.00 -12.20
C TRP A 92 11.37 0.06 -11.54
N TYR A 93 12.01 0.95 -10.81
CA TYR A 93 11.39 2.11 -10.18
C TYR A 93 12.03 3.37 -10.72
N ASP A 94 11.22 4.38 -10.99
CA ASP A 94 11.66 5.68 -11.41
C ASP A 94 10.74 6.76 -10.82
N ASP A 95 11.17 8.01 -10.87
CA ASP A 95 10.38 9.18 -10.45
C ASP A 95 9.74 9.05 -9.06
N VAL A 96 10.50 8.59 -8.08
CA VAL A 96 10.01 8.42 -6.70
C VAL A 96 9.80 9.77 -6.04
N VAL A 97 8.56 10.05 -5.64
CA VAL A 97 8.16 11.30 -4.98
C VAL A 97 7.51 11.00 -3.64
N LEU A 98 7.86 11.77 -2.63
CA LEU A 98 7.22 11.75 -1.32
C LEU A 98 6.63 13.14 -1.03
N SER A 99 5.36 13.18 -0.62
CA SER A 99 4.64 14.43 -0.37
C SER A 99 3.69 14.29 0.82
N THR A 100 3.32 15.41 1.41
CA THR A 100 2.26 15.49 2.43
C THR A 100 0.87 15.70 1.84
N GLY A 101 0.75 15.75 0.53
CA GLY A 101 -0.52 15.89 -0.20
C GLY A 101 -0.58 15.00 -1.42
N TYR A 102 -1.74 14.93 -2.03
CA TYR A 102 -1.95 14.18 -3.27
C TYR A 102 -1.02 14.68 -4.39
N ILE A 103 -0.36 13.75 -5.06
CA ILE A 103 0.64 14.04 -6.09
C ILE A 103 -0.01 14.02 -7.47
N GLY A 104 -0.78 13.01 -7.76
CA GLY A 104 -1.37 12.77 -9.07
C GLY A 104 -0.44 12.04 -10.03
N PRO A 105 -0.98 11.58 -11.16
CA PRO A 105 -0.19 10.90 -12.18
C PRO A 105 0.76 11.88 -12.87
N GLN A 106 1.91 11.37 -13.28
CA GLN A 106 2.79 12.09 -14.19
C GLN A 106 2.19 12.09 -15.60
N GLU A 107 2.27 13.22 -16.22
CA GLU A 107 1.90 13.38 -17.62
C GLU A 107 3.05 12.98 -18.56
#